data_fe5d63d8976b0633281b4a779694ed37
#
_entry.id   fe5d63d8976b0633281b4a779694ed37
#
_cell.length_a   1.000
_cell.length_b   1.000
_cell.length_c   1.000
_cell.angle_alpha   90.00
_cell.angle_beta   90.00
_cell.angle_gamma   90.00
#
_symmetry.space_group_name_H-M   'P 1'
#
loop_
_entity.id
_entity.type
_entity.pdbx_description
1 polymer ?
#
loop_
_entity_poly.entity_id
_entity_poly.type
_entity_poly.pdbx_seq_one_letter_code
_entity_poly.pdbx_strand_id
1 'polypeptide(L)'
;MTLQILSFIQLSDSQKDLIHKSGDCHINCLRPKEAAVHFGQIDVLLGYDAQMDMDAFLPQMPNLKWIHTYSAGVERLLSNENFRRSDILLTNSRGIHGIPMAEHILGTMLSFSRCLIEAWENQKAHQWKRLTAPDELYGKTAAVVGLGSIGREVAKHLKNVGMRVVAVKRKKTTEPFVDELFDTEHLGEALSKADYVIVALPLTPQTHQLFDSRAFNMMKETAFFINVSRGDVVNEDDLVDALSSKRIRGASLDVFAEEPLPQDSPLWDVENLYITPHHSSISPMYLDRSLKIFRNNLQIFPQRIGMLNVVDKMRGY
;
A
#
# COMPACT_ATOMS: atom_id res chain seq x y z
N MET A 1 2.59 -7.53 -35.59
CA MET A 1 3.94 -7.04 -35.28
C MET A 1 4.28 -7.57 -33.90
N THR A 2 5.26 -8.45 -33.79
CA THR A 2 5.64 -9.11 -32.55
C THR A 2 6.28 -8.10 -31.60
N LEU A 3 5.68 -7.85 -30.44
CA LEU A 3 6.20 -6.90 -29.46
C LEU A 3 7.46 -7.43 -28.77
N GLN A 4 8.46 -6.58 -28.63
CA GLN A 4 9.69 -6.88 -27.89
C GLN A 4 9.52 -6.38 -26.45
N ILE A 5 9.44 -7.32 -25.51
CA ILE A 5 9.29 -7.05 -24.09
C ILE A 5 10.62 -7.29 -23.38
N LEU A 6 11.08 -6.32 -22.59
CA LEU A 6 12.19 -6.48 -21.66
C LEU A 6 11.64 -6.53 -20.23
N SER A 7 12.06 -7.54 -19.47
CA SER A 7 11.79 -7.63 -18.04
C SER A 7 13.10 -7.58 -17.25
N PHE A 8 13.18 -6.71 -16.25
CA PHE A 8 14.29 -6.69 -15.29
C PHE A 8 14.07 -7.64 -14.10
N ILE A 9 12.96 -8.34 -14.08
CA ILE A 9 12.69 -9.40 -13.10
C ILE A 9 12.75 -10.74 -13.82
N GLN A 10 13.42 -11.72 -13.20
CA GLN A 10 13.43 -13.08 -13.68
C GLN A 10 12.03 -13.69 -13.55
N LEU A 11 11.53 -14.19 -14.66
CA LEU A 11 10.24 -14.86 -14.74
C LEU A 11 10.44 -16.36 -14.91
N SER A 12 9.61 -17.15 -14.27
CA SER A 12 9.57 -18.59 -14.51
C SER A 12 9.08 -18.89 -15.94
N ASP A 13 9.37 -20.09 -16.43
CA ASP A 13 8.92 -20.49 -17.78
C ASP A 13 7.38 -20.49 -17.87
N SER A 14 6.69 -20.91 -16.80
CA SER A 14 5.23 -20.84 -16.76
C SER A 14 4.69 -19.42 -16.84
N GLN A 15 5.37 -18.42 -16.22
CA GLN A 15 4.99 -17.01 -16.31
C GLN A 15 5.23 -16.45 -17.72
N LYS A 16 6.37 -16.81 -18.36
CA LYS A 16 6.65 -16.44 -19.76
C LYS A 16 5.62 -17.02 -20.72
N ASP A 17 5.28 -18.31 -20.57
CA ASP A 17 4.25 -18.98 -21.36
C ASP A 17 2.88 -18.29 -21.27
N LEU A 18 2.51 -17.86 -20.05
CA LEU A 18 1.29 -17.11 -19.83
C LEU A 18 1.30 -15.74 -20.53
N ILE A 19 2.45 -15.07 -20.59
CA ILE A 19 2.61 -13.81 -21.32
C ILE A 19 2.51 -14.04 -22.82
N HIS A 20 3.20 -15.04 -23.38
CA HIS A 20 3.12 -15.41 -24.79
C HIS A 20 1.69 -15.76 -25.23
N LYS A 21 0.90 -16.44 -24.38
CA LYS A 21 -0.52 -16.72 -24.62
C LYS A 21 -1.42 -15.48 -24.61
N SER A 22 -0.92 -14.35 -24.07
CA SER A 22 -1.70 -13.12 -23.94
C SER A 22 -1.48 -12.13 -25.08
N GLY A 23 -0.51 -12.34 -25.96
CA GLY A 23 -0.24 -11.48 -27.11
C GLY A 23 0.91 -11.98 -27.97
N ASP A 24 0.99 -11.50 -29.19
CA ASP A 24 2.13 -11.74 -30.09
C ASP A 24 3.34 -10.94 -29.59
N CYS A 25 4.16 -11.57 -28.78
CA CYS A 25 5.31 -10.92 -28.15
C CYS A 25 6.49 -11.87 -27.96
N HIS A 26 7.67 -11.29 -27.86
CA HIS A 26 8.89 -11.95 -27.43
C HIS A 26 9.37 -11.29 -26.12
N ILE A 27 9.62 -12.09 -25.08
CA ILE A 27 10.02 -11.58 -23.76
C ILE A 27 11.43 -12.02 -23.41
N ASN A 28 12.27 -11.05 -23.11
CA ASN A 28 13.62 -11.24 -22.59
C ASN A 28 13.67 -10.82 -21.11
N CYS A 29 14.19 -11.71 -20.26
CA CYS A 29 14.41 -11.42 -18.83
C CYS A 29 15.91 -11.22 -18.63
N LEU A 30 16.33 -9.99 -18.45
CA LEU A 30 17.74 -9.61 -18.33
C LEU A 30 17.94 -8.73 -17.08
N ARG A 31 19.13 -8.77 -16.52
CA ARG A 31 19.52 -7.77 -15.52
C ARG A 31 19.83 -6.44 -16.23
N PRO A 32 19.66 -5.27 -15.58
CA PRO A 32 19.90 -3.98 -16.22
C PRO A 32 21.25 -3.85 -16.91
N LYS A 33 22.30 -4.43 -16.32
CA LYS A 33 23.67 -4.44 -16.90
C LYS A 33 23.82 -5.32 -18.14
N GLU A 34 22.99 -6.34 -18.29
CA GLU A 34 23.00 -7.29 -19.42
C GLU A 34 22.14 -6.77 -20.58
N ALA A 35 21.20 -5.89 -20.30
CA ALA A 35 20.21 -5.40 -21.26
C ALA A 35 20.77 -4.39 -22.28
N ALA A 36 21.96 -3.81 -22.06
CA ALA A 36 22.50 -2.73 -22.90
C ALA A 36 22.60 -3.07 -24.40
N VAL A 37 22.65 -4.34 -24.75
CA VAL A 37 22.81 -4.83 -26.14
C VAL A 37 21.50 -4.80 -26.94
N HIS A 38 20.31 -4.73 -26.27
CA HIS A 38 19.00 -4.92 -26.90
C HIS A 38 18.04 -3.72 -26.79
N PHE A 39 18.45 -2.62 -26.20
CA PHE A 39 17.57 -1.48 -25.91
C PHE A 39 16.88 -0.88 -27.13
N GLY A 40 17.57 -0.83 -28.30
CA GLY A 40 17.03 -0.22 -29.51
C GLY A 40 15.78 -0.90 -30.09
N GLN A 41 15.48 -2.14 -29.67
CA GLN A 41 14.35 -2.93 -30.21
C GLN A 41 13.17 -3.05 -29.24
N ILE A 42 13.29 -2.52 -28.01
CA ILE A 42 12.30 -2.72 -26.96
C ILE A 42 11.06 -1.84 -27.17
N ASP A 43 9.90 -2.47 -27.26
CA ASP A 43 8.58 -1.83 -27.32
C ASP A 43 7.97 -1.64 -25.92
N VAL A 44 8.21 -2.62 -25.01
CA VAL A 44 7.57 -2.67 -23.69
C VAL A 44 8.59 -3.00 -22.62
N LEU A 45 8.59 -2.23 -21.54
CA LEU A 45 9.36 -2.49 -20.34
C LEU A 45 8.45 -3.03 -19.24
N LEU A 46 8.73 -4.25 -18.79
CA LEU A 46 8.02 -4.90 -17.70
C LEU A 46 8.87 -4.85 -16.42
N GLY A 47 8.44 -4.05 -15.48
CA GLY A 47 9.19 -3.72 -14.28
C GLY A 47 10.12 -2.52 -14.49
N TYR A 48 10.26 -1.74 -13.45
CA TYR A 48 11.17 -0.61 -13.37
C TYR A 48 12.04 -0.80 -12.14
N ASP A 49 13.35 -0.78 -12.35
CA ASP A 49 14.29 -0.76 -11.23
C ASP A 49 14.48 0.69 -10.78
N ALA A 50 14.26 0.92 -9.49
CA ALA A 50 14.42 2.23 -8.89
C ALA A 50 15.85 2.78 -8.97
N GLN A 51 16.85 1.94 -9.24
CA GLN A 51 18.24 2.34 -9.45
C GLN A 51 18.54 2.75 -10.90
N MET A 52 17.57 2.60 -11.82
CA MET A 52 17.75 3.00 -13.21
C MET A 52 17.76 4.52 -13.33
N ASP A 53 18.81 5.03 -13.95
CA ASP A 53 18.84 6.42 -14.43
C ASP A 53 18.06 6.54 -15.73
N MET A 54 16.84 7.07 -15.63
CA MET A 54 15.94 7.19 -16.78
C MET A 54 16.47 8.14 -17.87
N ASP A 55 17.25 9.15 -17.51
CA ASP A 55 17.85 10.06 -18.50
C ASP A 55 18.94 9.35 -19.34
N ALA A 56 19.63 8.38 -18.74
CA ALA A 56 20.57 7.54 -19.47
C ALA A 56 19.90 6.43 -20.30
N PHE A 57 18.76 5.89 -19.82
CA PHE A 57 18.09 4.75 -20.45
C PHE A 57 17.13 5.13 -21.58
N LEU A 58 16.31 6.16 -21.40
CA LEU A 58 15.28 6.54 -22.39
C LEU A 58 15.87 6.80 -23.79
N PRO A 59 17.01 7.51 -23.95
CA PRO A 59 17.60 7.73 -25.28
C PRO A 59 18.04 6.42 -25.97
N GLN A 60 18.32 5.37 -25.22
CA GLN A 60 18.72 4.08 -25.75
C GLN A 60 17.54 3.19 -26.16
N MET A 61 16.30 3.58 -25.81
CA MET A 61 15.07 2.86 -26.11
C MET A 61 14.13 3.65 -27.04
N PRO A 62 14.55 3.96 -28.28
CA PRO A 62 13.77 4.85 -29.17
C PRO A 62 12.40 4.26 -29.57
N ASN A 63 12.23 2.95 -29.44
CA ASN A 63 10.99 2.26 -29.79
C ASN A 63 10.07 2.01 -28.57
N LEU A 64 10.47 2.43 -27.35
CA LEU A 64 9.71 2.18 -26.14
C LEU A 64 8.36 2.91 -26.17
N LYS A 65 7.28 2.14 -26.04
CA LYS A 65 5.90 2.63 -26.12
C LYS A 65 5.15 2.50 -24.80
N TRP A 66 5.56 1.53 -23.95
CA TRP A 66 4.84 1.21 -22.73
C TRP A 66 5.78 0.72 -21.62
N ILE A 67 5.59 1.24 -20.41
CA ILE A 67 6.19 0.74 -19.18
C ILE A 67 5.07 0.25 -18.27
N HIS A 68 5.18 -1.00 -17.79
CA HIS A 68 4.38 -1.52 -16.69
C HIS A 68 5.25 -1.66 -15.45
N THR A 69 4.92 -0.94 -14.36
CA THR A 69 5.66 -1.07 -13.10
C THR A 69 4.97 -2.05 -12.15
N TYR A 70 5.76 -2.85 -11.43
CA TYR A 70 5.27 -3.76 -10.39
C TYR A 70 4.75 -3.02 -9.16
N SER A 71 5.25 -1.83 -8.89
CA SER A 71 4.80 -0.99 -7.79
C SER A 71 3.45 -0.32 -8.09
N ALA A 72 2.70 0.04 -7.06
CA ALA A 72 1.55 0.94 -7.20
C ALA A 72 2.00 2.39 -7.22
N GLY A 73 3.02 2.76 -6.45
CA GLY A 73 3.63 4.09 -6.45
C GLY A 73 4.47 4.30 -7.72
N VAL A 74 4.39 5.50 -8.27
CA VAL A 74 5.08 5.90 -9.50
C VAL A 74 5.83 7.22 -9.35
N GLU A 75 5.87 7.77 -8.15
CA GLU A 75 6.39 9.09 -7.83
C GLU A 75 7.85 9.23 -8.30
N ARG A 76 8.66 8.22 -8.01
CA ARG A 76 10.08 8.20 -8.40
C ARG A 76 10.29 8.13 -9.92
N LEU A 77 9.43 7.42 -10.64
CA LEU A 77 9.49 7.38 -12.10
C LEU A 77 9.05 8.72 -12.70
N LEU A 78 8.03 9.35 -12.11
CA LEU A 78 7.48 10.62 -12.56
C LEU A 78 8.29 11.84 -12.12
N SER A 79 9.26 11.70 -11.21
CA SER A 79 10.23 12.75 -10.90
C SER A 79 11.15 13.06 -12.09
N ASN A 80 11.32 12.09 -13.02
CA ASN A 80 12.03 12.32 -14.27
C ASN A 80 11.13 13.11 -15.25
N GLU A 81 11.50 14.34 -15.55
CA GLU A 81 10.68 15.25 -16.37
C GLU A 81 10.60 14.80 -17.83
N ASN A 82 11.69 14.25 -18.39
CA ASN A 82 11.72 13.75 -19.77
C ASN A 82 10.73 12.59 -19.94
N PHE A 83 10.72 11.64 -19.00
CA PHE A 83 9.74 10.56 -19.00
C PHE A 83 8.31 11.11 -18.77
N ARG A 84 8.12 12.00 -17.83
CA ARG A 84 6.81 12.58 -17.52
C ARG A 84 6.16 13.24 -18.73
N ARG A 85 6.95 13.90 -19.58
CA ARG A 85 6.49 14.59 -20.81
C ARG A 85 6.45 13.69 -22.04
N SER A 86 7.00 12.49 -21.98
CA SER A 86 7.03 11.57 -23.12
C SER A 86 5.64 11.00 -23.46
N ASP A 87 5.48 10.45 -24.66
CA ASP A 87 4.27 9.72 -25.09
C ASP A 87 4.27 8.24 -24.64
N ILE A 88 5.29 7.83 -23.88
CA ILE A 88 5.39 6.46 -23.36
C ILE A 88 4.26 6.24 -22.36
N LEU A 89 3.45 5.21 -22.60
CA LEU A 89 2.37 4.82 -21.72
C LEU A 89 2.94 4.29 -20.39
N LEU A 90 2.33 4.65 -19.28
CA LEU A 90 2.65 4.09 -17.96
C LEU A 90 1.42 3.38 -17.39
N THR A 91 1.61 2.14 -16.96
CA THR A 91 0.63 1.42 -16.14
C THR A 91 1.31 0.90 -14.88
N ASN A 92 0.55 0.74 -13.81
CA ASN A 92 1.06 0.28 -12.53
C ASN A 92 0.27 -0.91 -11.97
N SER A 93 0.75 -1.47 -10.86
CA SER A 93 0.13 -2.63 -10.20
C SER A 93 -0.84 -2.23 -9.08
N ARG A 94 -1.48 -1.06 -9.18
CA ARG A 94 -2.51 -0.66 -8.19
C ARG A 94 -3.60 -1.71 -8.09
N GLY A 95 -4.00 -2.03 -6.86
CA GLY A 95 -5.09 -2.97 -6.57
C GLY A 95 -4.62 -4.37 -6.13
N ILE A 96 -3.33 -4.71 -6.28
CA ILE A 96 -2.82 -6.02 -5.86
C ILE A 96 -2.48 -6.11 -4.37
N HIS A 97 -2.33 -4.97 -3.70
CA HIS A 97 -1.86 -4.86 -2.32
C HIS A 97 -2.98 -5.02 -1.28
N GLY A 98 -4.24 -4.96 -1.70
CA GLY A 98 -5.38 -4.94 -0.76
C GLY A 98 -5.41 -6.16 0.16
N ILE A 99 -5.22 -7.36 -0.38
CA ILE A 99 -5.29 -8.61 0.40
C ILE A 99 -4.17 -8.67 1.47
N PRO A 100 -2.86 -8.61 1.13
CA PRO A 100 -1.82 -8.70 2.14
C PRO A 100 -1.91 -7.58 3.18
N MET A 101 -2.25 -6.36 2.78
CA MET A 101 -2.42 -5.26 3.72
C MET A 101 -3.62 -5.46 4.65
N ALA A 102 -4.73 -5.98 4.16
CA ALA A 102 -5.88 -6.31 5.00
C ALA A 102 -5.56 -7.43 6.01
N GLU A 103 -4.82 -8.46 5.58
CA GLU A 103 -4.34 -9.53 6.45
C GLU A 103 -3.35 -9.00 7.50
N HIS A 104 -2.43 -8.11 7.11
CA HIS A 104 -1.49 -7.45 8.02
C HIS A 104 -2.22 -6.64 9.10
N ILE A 105 -3.17 -5.79 8.69
CA ILE A 105 -4.01 -4.99 9.60
C ILE A 105 -4.77 -5.90 10.57
N LEU A 106 -5.42 -6.94 10.06
CA LEU A 106 -6.18 -7.87 10.89
C LEU A 106 -5.25 -8.63 11.87
N GLY A 107 -4.07 -9.05 11.40
CA GLY A 107 -3.05 -9.68 12.24
C GLY A 107 -2.60 -8.77 13.39
N THR A 108 -2.35 -7.49 13.10
CA THR A 108 -1.99 -6.48 14.10
C THR A 108 -3.13 -6.23 15.10
N MET A 109 -4.36 -6.07 14.61
CA MET A 109 -5.54 -5.90 15.46
C MET A 109 -5.76 -7.10 16.40
N LEU A 110 -5.60 -8.32 15.89
CA LEU A 110 -5.69 -9.56 16.68
C LEU A 110 -4.54 -9.66 17.67
N SER A 111 -3.32 -9.31 17.29
CA SER A 111 -2.17 -9.30 18.18
C SER A 111 -2.38 -8.37 19.37
N PHE A 112 -2.95 -7.20 19.12
CA PHE A 112 -3.31 -6.24 20.15
C PHE A 112 -4.49 -6.72 21.02
N SER A 113 -5.62 -7.06 20.42
CA SER A 113 -6.83 -7.43 21.17
C SER A 113 -6.67 -8.72 21.97
N ARG A 114 -5.89 -9.70 21.47
CA ARG A 114 -5.66 -10.97 22.12
C ARG A 114 -4.38 -10.99 22.96
N CYS A 115 -3.67 -9.87 23.09
CA CYS A 115 -2.41 -9.73 23.83
C CYS A 115 -1.36 -10.78 23.39
N LEU A 116 -1.27 -11.06 22.08
CA LEU A 116 -0.40 -12.13 21.57
C LEU A 116 1.08 -11.80 21.76
N ILE A 117 1.46 -10.54 21.63
CA ILE A 117 2.85 -10.10 21.82
C ILE A 117 3.26 -10.28 23.30
N GLU A 118 2.43 -9.86 24.24
CA GLU A 118 2.69 -10.05 25.68
C GLU A 118 2.76 -11.56 26.01
N ALA A 119 1.89 -12.36 25.43
CA ALA A 119 1.94 -13.82 25.64
C ALA A 119 3.25 -14.43 25.12
N TRP A 120 3.74 -13.94 23.97
CA TRP A 120 5.01 -14.39 23.41
C TRP A 120 6.22 -13.94 24.23
N GLU A 121 6.24 -12.71 24.74
CA GLU A 121 7.30 -12.26 25.64
C GLU A 121 7.31 -13.06 26.96
N ASN A 122 6.14 -13.38 27.52
CA ASN A 122 6.03 -14.27 28.68
C ASN A 122 6.56 -15.69 28.35
N GLN A 123 6.30 -16.22 27.16
CA GLN A 123 6.85 -17.50 26.70
C GLN A 123 8.39 -17.46 26.66
N LYS A 124 8.99 -16.41 26.08
CA LYS A 124 10.46 -16.26 26.03
C LYS A 124 11.06 -16.18 27.46
N ALA A 125 10.34 -15.56 28.38
CA ALA A 125 10.73 -15.45 29.77
C ALA A 125 10.41 -16.72 30.60
N HIS A 126 9.91 -17.79 30.00
CA HIS A 126 9.43 -19.04 30.65
C HIS A 126 8.38 -18.77 31.74
N GLN A 127 7.52 -17.78 31.54
CA GLN A 127 6.47 -17.39 32.47
C GLN A 127 5.10 -17.89 32.02
N TRP A 128 4.48 -18.77 32.79
CA TRP A 128 3.06 -19.15 32.61
C TRP A 128 2.18 -18.09 33.28
N LYS A 129 1.95 -16.97 32.58
CA LYS A 129 1.15 -15.86 33.08
C LYS A 129 -0.18 -15.78 32.34
N ARG A 130 -1.29 -15.94 33.06
CA ARG A 130 -2.62 -15.77 32.45
C ARG A 130 -2.89 -14.28 32.28
N LEU A 131 -3.17 -13.87 31.05
CA LEU A 131 -3.55 -12.50 30.72
C LEU A 131 -5.01 -12.25 31.16
N THR A 132 -5.28 -11.11 31.77
CA THR A 132 -6.59 -10.83 32.40
C THR A 132 -7.49 -9.92 31.60
N ALA A 133 -6.97 -9.29 30.55
CA ALA A 133 -7.70 -8.26 29.78
C ALA A 133 -7.62 -8.42 28.25
N PRO A 134 -7.69 -9.64 27.67
CA PRO A 134 -7.88 -9.76 26.23
C PRO A 134 -9.26 -9.24 25.84
N ASP A 135 -9.32 -8.61 24.66
CA ASP A 135 -10.53 -8.05 24.07
C ASP A 135 -10.92 -8.83 22.80
N GLU A 136 -12.02 -8.51 22.16
CA GLU A 136 -12.51 -9.15 20.93
C GLU A 136 -12.73 -8.10 19.84
N LEU A 137 -12.56 -8.50 18.57
CA LEU A 137 -12.90 -7.63 17.42
C LEU A 137 -14.39 -7.68 17.10
N TYR A 138 -15.06 -8.80 17.42
CA TYR A 138 -16.48 -8.97 17.14
C TYR A 138 -17.33 -7.87 17.80
N GLY A 139 -18.20 -7.24 17.02
CA GLY A 139 -19.05 -6.16 17.48
C GLY A 139 -18.39 -4.79 17.68
N LYS A 140 -17.05 -4.70 17.59
CA LYS A 140 -16.32 -3.42 17.65
C LYS A 140 -16.50 -2.63 16.35
N THR A 141 -16.29 -1.33 16.43
CA THR A 141 -16.36 -0.42 15.28
C THR A 141 -14.97 -0.11 14.76
N ALA A 142 -14.75 -0.29 13.47
CA ALA A 142 -13.54 0.14 12.77
C ALA A 142 -13.86 1.33 11.86
N ALA A 143 -13.05 2.39 11.92
CA ALA A 143 -13.06 3.50 10.98
C ALA A 143 -11.97 3.29 9.92
N VAL A 144 -12.38 3.11 8.66
CA VAL A 144 -11.46 3.02 7.52
C VAL A 144 -11.38 4.39 6.85
N VAL A 145 -10.28 5.09 7.08
CA VAL A 145 -10.04 6.42 6.52
C VAL A 145 -9.30 6.29 5.19
N GLY A 146 -10.06 6.46 4.11
CA GLY A 146 -9.62 6.22 2.73
C GLY A 146 -10.18 4.91 2.15
N LEU A 147 -11.22 5.00 1.31
CA LEU A 147 -11.84 3.86 0.61
C LEU A 147 -11.35 3.75 -0.85
N GLY A 148 -10.04 3.61 -1.03
CA GLY A 148 -9.42 3.16 -2.27
C GLY A 148 -9.51 1.63 -2.42
N SER A 149 -8.67 1.04 -3.29
CA SER A 149 -8.59 -0.42 -3.45
C SER A 149 -8.22 -1.15 -2.16
N ILE A 150 -7.28 -0.58 -1.39
CA ILE A 150 -6.84 -1.12 -0.10
C ILE A 150 -7.97 -1.00 0.94
N GLY A 151 -8.51 0.20 1.16
CA GLY A 151 -9.54 0.41 2.18
C GLY A 151 -10.81 -0.41 1.96
N ARG A 152 -11.20 -0.68 0.70
CA ARG A 152 -12.32 -1.58 0.39
C ARG A 152 -12.05 -3.04 0.78
N GLU A 153 -10.84 -3.52 0.52
CA GLU A 153 -10.46 -4.89 0.90
C GLU A 153 -10.35 -5.01 2.42
N VAL A 154 -9.81 -3.99 3.10
CA VAL A 154 -9.80 -3.90 4.57
C VAL A 154 -11.23 -3.94 5.12
N ALA A 155 -12.14 -3.09 4.61
CA ALA A 155 -13.54 -3.07 5.04
C ALA A 155 -14.20 -4.45 4.91
N LYS A 156 -13.98 -5.13 3.79
CA LYS A 156 -14.48 -6.50 3.56
C LYS A 156 -13.95 -7.50 4.60
N HIS A 157 -12.65 -7.48 4.90
CA HIS A 157 -12.04 -8.39 5.89
C HIS A 157 -12.59 -8.11 7.30
N LEU A 158 -12.74 -6.84 7.68
CA LEU A 158 -13.29 -6.45 8.97
C LEU A 158 -14.77 -6.86 9.14
N LYS A 159 -15.57 -6.75 8.07
CA LYS A 159 -16.95 -7.27 8.07
C LYS A 159 -16.99 -8.78 8.27
N ASN A 160 -16.06 -9.52 7.65
CA ASN A 160 -16.02 -10.99 7.75
C ASN A 160 -15.70 -11.48 9.19
N VAL A 161 -15.03 -10.66 10.00
CA VAL A 161 -14.79 -10.96 11.42
C VAL A 161 -15.84 -10.34 12.36
N GLY A 162 -16.97 -9.88 11.82
CA GLY A 162 -18.11 -9.40 12.59
C GLY A 162 -17.99 -7.98 13.15
N MET A 163 -17.08 -7.16 12.62
CA MET A 163 -16.97 -5.75 13.01
C MET A 163 -18.03 -4.87 12.32
N ARG A 164 -18.40 -3.77 12.98
CA ARG A 164 -19.06 -2.65 12.32
C ARG A 164 -17.98 -1.81 11.62
N VAL A 165 -18.22 -1.44 10.36
CA VAL A 165 -17.30 -0.64 9.57
C VAL A 165 -17.92 0.72 9.27
N VAL A 166 -17.28 1.78 9.76
CA VAL A 166 -17.52 3.14 9.29
C VAL A 166 -16.37 3.56 8.39
N ALA A 167 -16.61 4.44 7.42
CA ALA A 167 -15.56 4.81 6.50
C ALA A 167 -15.60 6.29 6.15
N VAL A 168 -14.43 6.84 5.76
CA VAL A 168 -14.29 8.23 5.32
C VAL A 168 -13.81 8.27 3.88
N LYS A 169 -14.52 9.02 3.02
CA LYS A 169 -14.22 9.16 1.59
C LYS A 169 -14.65 10.52 1.06
N ARG A 170 -13.88 11.12 0.14
CA ARG A 170 -14.19 12.44 -0.44
C ARG A 170 -15.57 12.55 -1.10
N LYS A 171 -16.01 11.48 -1.78
CA LYS A 171 -17.33 11.46 -2.45
C LYS A 171 -18.15 10.32 -1.88
N LYS A 172 -19.30 10.63 -1.32
CA LYS A 172 -20.25 9.61 -0.82
C LYS A 172 -20.82 8.82 -2.01
N THR A 173 -20.53 7.54 -2.02
CA THR A 173 -21.10 6.56 -2.97
C THR A 173 -21.43 5.31 -2.18
N THR A 174 -22.44 4.56 -2.58
CA THR A 174 -22.72 3.26 -1.96
C THR A 174 -21.49 2.38 -2.02
N GLU A 175 -21.04 1.90 -0.88
CA GLU A 175 -19.85 1.06 -0.75
C GLU A 175 -20.24 -0.25 -0.08
N PRO A 176 -19.91 -1.41 -0.70
CA PRO A 176 -20.12 -2.70 -0.06
C PRO A 176 -19.23 -2.80 1.20
N PHE A 177 -19.71 -3.54 2.18
CA PHE A 177 -18.97 -3.78 3.44
C PHE A 177 -18.76 -2.53 4.33
N VAL A 178 -19.50 -1.45 4.10
CA VAL A 178 -19.49 -0.23 4.92
C VAL A 178 -20.89 -0.01 5.49
N ASP A 179 -20.98 0.11 6.82
CA ASP A 179 -22.26 0.33 7.51
C ASP A 179 -22.62 1.82 7.54
N GLU A 180 -21.63 2.71 7.60
CA GLU A 180 -21.85 4.15 7.64
C GLU A 180 -20.71 4.89 6.91
N LEU A 181 -21.04 5.83 6.03
CA LEU A 181 -20.07 6.54 5.21
C LEU A 181 -20.09 8.03 5.50
N PHE A 182 -18.92 8.55 5.84
CA PHE A 182 -18.65 9.98 6.10
C PHE A 182 -17.88 10.60 4.94
N ASP A 183 -18.04 11.90 4.74
CA ASP A 183 -17.11 12.70 3.94
C ASP A 183 -15.92 13.18 4.80
N THR A 184 -14.99 13.87 4.18
CA THR A 184 -13.78 14.35 4.86
C THR A 184 -14.05 15.43 5.92
N GLU A 185 -15.14 16.18 5.80
CA GLU A 185 -15.53 17.22 6.76
C GLU A 185 -16.05 16.62 8.06
N HIS A 186 -16.58 15.39 8.00
CA HIS A 186 -17.11 14.64 9.14
C HIS A 186 -16.13 13.57 9.67
N LEU A 187 -14.83 13.74 9.41
CA LEU A 187 -13.78 12.82 9.91
C LEU A 187 -13.90 12.62 11.43
N GLY A 188 -14.07 13.70 12.19
CA GLY A 188 -14.19 13.63 13.64
C GLY A 188 -15.32 12.75 14.14
N GLU A 189 -16.47 12.73 13.45
CA GLU A 189 -17.59 11.86 13.79
C GLU A 189 -17.24 10.37 13.57
N ALA A 190 -16.54 10.06 12.50
CA ALA A 190 -16.06 8.69 12.26
C ALA A 190 -15.05 8.25 13.32
N LEU A 191 -14.10 9.13 13.69
CA LEU A 191 -13.08 8.86 14.71
C LEU A 191 -13.70 8.62 16.09
N SER A 192 -14.68 9.43 16.49
CA SER A 192 -15.33 9.31 17.80
C SER A 192 -16.12 8.01 17.99
N LYS A 193 -16.55 7.37 16.90
CA LYS A 193 -17.27 6.08 16.93
C LYS A 193 -16.35 4.86 16.98
N ALA A 194 -15.09 5.01 16.57
CA ALA A 194 -14.19 3.91 16.28
C ALA A 194 -13.46 3.37 17.51
N ASP A 195 -13.40 2.06 17.62
CA ASP A 195 -12.50 1.32 18.51
C ASP A 195 -11.16 1.04 17.81
N TYR A 196 -11.16 1.00 16.47
CA TYR A 196 -9.98 0.85 15.62
C TYR A 196 -10.03 1.88 14.49
N VAL A 197 -8.95 2.62 14.29
CA VAL A 197 -8.83 3.62 13.21
C VAL A 197 -7.75 3.16 12.24
N ILE A 198 -8.12 2.90 10.99
CA ILE A 198 -7.22 2.40 9.94
C ILE A 198 -7.06 3.47 8.87
N VAL A 199 -5.81 3.87 8.63
CA VAL A 199 -5.46 4.89 7.63
C VAL A 199 -4.96 4.24 6.35
N ALA A 200 -5.68 4.48 5.23
CA ALA A 200 -5.36 3.99 3.89
C ALA A 200 -5.50 5.13 2.85
N LEU A 201 -4.92 6.28 3.15
CA LEU A 201 -4.95 7.51 2.34
C LEU A 201 -3.68 7.67 1.50
N PRO A 202 -3.72 8.26 0.31
CA PRO A 202 -2.53 8.77 -0.34
C PRO A 202 -1.99 9.99 0.41
N LEU A 203 -0.68 10.22 0.36
CA LEU A 203 -0.09 11.48 0.79
C LEU A 203 -0.39 12.57 -0.25
N THR A 204 -0.98 13.64 0.20
CA THR A 204 -1.32 14.83 -0.58
C THR A 204 -1.19 16.07 0.33
N PRO A 205 -1.18 17.31 -0.19
CA PRO A 205 -1.21 18.49 0.67
C PRO A 205 -2.37 18.53 1.67
N GLN A 206 -3.51 17.89 1.34
CA GLN A 206 -4.70 17.83 2.20
C GLN A 206 -4.66 16.70 3.24
N THR A 207 -3.77 15.71 3.07
CA THR A 207 -3.64 14.57 3.97
C THR A 207 -2.32 14.59 4.75
N HIS A 208 -1.42 15.53 4.43
CA HIS A 208 -0.19 15.75 5.18
C HIS A 208 -0.54 16.13 6.63
N GLN A 209 -0.03 15.37 7.58
CA GLN A 209 -0.29 15.51 9.02
C GLN A 209 -1.79 15.64 9.37
N LEU A 210 -2.64 14.92 8.62
CA LEU A 210 -4.08 14.88 8.89
C LEU A 210 -4.38 14.33 10.30
N PHE A 211 -3.55 13.41 10.77
CA PHE A 211 -3.62 12.85 12.11
C PHE A 211 -2.64 13.57 13.03
N ASP A 212 -3.08 14.72 13.51
CA ASP A 212 -2.43 15.56 14.51
C ASP A 212 -3.07 15.36 15.89
N SER A 213 -2.66 16.14 16.89
CA SER A 213 -3.20 16.13 18.26
C SER A 213 -4.73 16.33 18.29
N ARG A 214 -5.29 17.11 17.36
CA ARG A 214 -6.74 17.31 17.28
C ARG A 214 -7.46 16.05 16.83
N ALA A 215 -6.91 15.35 15.83
CA ALA A 215 -7.46 14.08 15.36
C ALA A 215 -7.40 13.01 16.46
N PHE A 216 -6.28 12.88 17.16
CA PHE A 216 -6.17 11.95 18.30
C PHE A 216 -7.13 12.31 19.42
N ASN A 217 -7.36 13.59 19.70
CA ASN A 217 -8.34 14.05 20.69
C ASN A 217 -9.81 13.76 20.32
N MET A 218 -10.13 13.50 19.08
CA MET A 218 -11.46 13.07 18.65
C MET A 218 -11.69 11.55 18.76
N MET A 219 -10.63 10.74 18.94
CA MET A 219 -10.76 9.28 19.08
C MET A 219 -11.24 8.89 20.47
N LYS A 220 -11.68 7.66 20.66
CA LYS A 220 -11.90 7.08 22.00
C LYS A 220 -10.57 6.85 22.69
N GLU A 221 -10.53 6.96 24.02
CA GLU A 221 -9.35 6.59 24.82
C GLU A 221 -8.99 5.11 24.67
N THR A 222 -9.98 4.27 24.36
CA THR A 222 -9.80 2.84 24.07
C THR A 222 -9.40 2.54 22.64
N ALA A 223 -9.28 3.55 21.77
CA ALA A 223 -9.00 3.36 20.35
C ALA A 223 -7.58 2.83 20.09
N PHE A 224 -7.47 2.01 19.06
CA PHE A 224 -6.21 1.56 18.49
C PHE A 224 -6.04 2.15 17.08
N PHE A 225 -4.94 2.85 16.86
CA PHE A 225 -4.64 3.54 15.61
C PHE A 225 -3.70 2.72 14.72
N ILE A 226 -3.97 2.66 13.40
CA ILE A 226 -3.17 1.88 12.45
C ILE A 226 -2.88 2.73 11.22
N ASN A 227 -1.59 2.94 10.91
CA ASN A 227 -1.17 3.60 9.66
C ASN A 227 -0.39 2.63 8.77
N VAL A 228 -0.98 2.30 7.61
CA VAL A 228 -0.35 1.51 6.53
C VAL A 228 -0.26 2.30 5.23
N SER A 229 -0.33 3.63 5.31
CA SER A 229 -0.41 4.50 4.13
C SER A 229 0.93 5.18 3.80
N ARG A 230 1.22 6.32 4.42
CA ARG A 230 2.49 7.06 4.37
C ARG A 230 2.73 7.68 5.75
N GLY A 231 4.01 7.78 6.16
CA GLY A 231 4.38 8.34 7.46
C GLY A 231 3.87 9.76 7.64
N ASP A 232 4.13 10.64 6.68
CA ASP A 232 3.73 12.05 6.70
C ASP A 232 2.21 12.33 6.76
N VAL A 233 1.37 11.31 6.72
CA VAL A 233 -0.07 11.47 7.00
C VAL A 233 -0.33 11.66 8.50
N VAL A 234 0.63 11.30 9.33
CA VAL A 234 0.61 11.39 10.78
C VAL A 234 1.65 12.40 11.25
N ASN A 235 1.32 13.22 12.23
CA ASN A 235 2.29 13.92 13.03
C ASN A 235 2.82 12.94 14.09
N GLU A 236 4.05 12.49 13.93
CA GLU A 236 4.64 11.44 14.79
C GLU A 236 4.84 11.92 16.22
N ASP A 237 5.20 13.19 16.43
CA ASP A 237 5.35 13.77 17.77
C ASP A 237 3.99 13.79 18.50
N ASP A 238 2.93 14.23 17.84
CA ASP A 238 1.58 14.21 18.39
C ASP A 238 1.07 12.80 18.70
N LEU A 239 1.50 11.80 17.92
CA LEU A 239 1.19 10.39 18.18
C LEU A 239 1.93 9.89 19.43
N VAL A 240 3.21 10.22 19.57
CA VAL A 240 4.01 9.88 20.79
C VAL A 240 3.35 10.48 22.02
N ASP A 241 2.94 11.74 21.96
CA ASP A 241 2.24 12.42 23.05
C ASP A 241 0.89 11.74 23.37
N ALA A 242 0.12 11.38 22.35
CA ALA A 242 -1.17 10.71 22.52
C ALA A 242 -1.04 9.32 23.18
N LEU A 243 0.02 8.58 22.83
CA LEU A 243 0.30 7.27 23.42
C LEU A 243 0.83 7.39 24.85
N SER A 244 1.79 8.28 25.08
CA SER A 244 2.42 8.51 26.39
C SER A 244 1.43 9.03 27.42
N SER A 245 0.53 9.93 27.03
CA SER A 245 -0.56 10.44 27.86
C SER A 245 -1.75 9.49 28.00
N LYS A 246 -1.74 8.33 27.31
CA LYS A 246 -2.84 7.36 27.23
C LYS A 246 -4.13 7.97 26.64
N ARG A 247 -4.01 8.97 25.78
CA ARG A 247 -5.13 9.58 25.07
C ARG A 247 -5.78 8.59 24.09
N ILE A 248 -4.96 7.67 23.54
CA ILE A 248 -5.40 6.49 22.83
C ILE A 248 -4.72 5.25 23.43
N ARG A 249 -5.34 4.09 23.28
CA ARG A 249 -4.88 2.85 23.92
C ARG A 249 -3.60 2.28 23.30
N GLY A 250 -3.36 2.50 22.03
CA GLY A 250 -2.18 2.00 21.32
C GLY A 250 -2.21 2.33 19.84
N ALA A 251 -1.12 2.01 19.15
CA ALA A 251 -1.00 2.21 17.71
C ALA A 251 -0.16 1.12 17.03
N SER A 252 -0.28 1.04 15.70
CA SER A 252 0.62 0.29 14.83
C SER A 252 1.00 1.13 13.61
N LEU A 253 2.28 1.23 13.35
CA LEU A 253 2.82 1.92 12.19
C LEU A 253 3.60 0.93 11.31
N ASP A 254 3.27 0.89 10.03
CA ASP A 254 4.05 0.18 9.00
C ASP A 254 4.88 1.16 8.16
N VAL A 255 4.64 2.47 8.30
CA VAL A 255 5.24 3.55 7.52
C VAL A 255 5.61 4.73 8.42
N PHE A 256 6.70 5.43 8.06
CA PHE A 256 7.29 6.49 8.87
C PHE A 256 7.62 7.72 8.00
N ALA A 257 7.73 8.89 8.63
CA ALA A 257 8.14 10.12 7.95
C ALA A 257 9.56 10.00 7.39
N GLU A 258 10.45 9.33 8.13
CA GLU A 258 11.78 8.98 7.67
C GLU A 258 11.94 7.47 7.62
N GLU A 259 12.28 6.94 6.44
CA GLU A 259 12.50 5.51 6.19
C GLU A 259 13.87 5.27 5.53
N PRO A 260 14.69 4.36 6.08
CA PRO A 260 14.46 3.51 7.26
C PRO A 260 14.34 4.32 8.55
N LEU A 261 13.47 3.89 9.49
CA LEU A 261 13.32 4.55 10.79
C LEU A 261 14.67 4.65 11.51
N PRO A 262 15.14 5.88 11.88
CA PRO A 262 16.41 6.07 12.55
C PRO A 262 16.53 5.24 13.83
N GLN A 263 17.76 4.78 14.15
CA GLN A 263 18.00 3.94 15.33
C GLN A 263 17.77 4.69 16.65
N ASP A 264 17.87 6.00 16.63
CA ASP A 264 17.65 6.91 17.75
C ASP A 264 16.25 7.52 17.78
N SER A 265 15.34 7.05 16.92
CA SER A 265 13.96 7.52 16.92
C SER A 265 13.25 7.19 18.24
N PRO A 266 12.56 8.17 18.86
CA PRO A 266 11.80 7.94 20.09
C PRO A 266 10.67 6.94 19.92
N LEU A 267 10.22 6.68 18.70
CA LEU A 267 9.16 5.72 18.40
C LEU A 267 9.49 4.28 18.82
N TRP A 268 10.78 3.91 18.87
CA TRP A 268 11.20 2.56 19.31
C TRP A 268 10.85 2.25 20.76
N ASP A 269 10.83 3.26 21.63
CA ASP A 269 10.64 3.13 23.07
C ASP A 269 9.19 3.43 23.51
N VAL A 270 8.29 3.72 22.58
CA VAL A 270 6.88 3.98 22.91
C VAL A 270 6.17 2.67 23.27
N GLU A 271 5.68 2.57 24.50
CA GLU A 271 5.11 1.37 25.10
C GLU A 271 3.84 0.97 24.32
N ASN A 272 3.09 0.88 23.81
CA ASN A 272 1.86 0.51 23.07
C ASN A 272 1.92 0.85 21.59
N LEU A 273 3.14 0.94 21.01
CA LEU A 273 3.35 1.12 19.59
C LEU A 273 3.93 -0.14 18.99
N TYR A 274 3.23 -0.68 17.96
CA TYR A 274 3.72 -1.78 17.15
C TYR A 274 4.32 -1.24 15.86
N ILE A 275 5.59 -1.59 15.60
CA ILE A 275 6.35 -1.13 14.43
C ILE A 275 6.58 -2.30 13.49
N THR A 276 6.29 -2.08 12.20
CA THR A 276 6.69 -2.98 11.12
C THR A 276 7.39 -2.20 10.01
N PRO A 277 8.42 -2.77 9.34
CA PRO A 277 9.32 -2.02 8.47
C PRO A 277 8.79 -1.94 7.02
N HIS A 278 7.68 -1.24 6.80
CA HIS A 278 7.03 -0.99 5.51
C HIS A 278 6.85 -2.27 4.68
N HIS A 279 6.33 -3.32 5.31
CA HIS A 279 6.17 -4.64 4.69
C HIS A 279 4.72 -5.14 4.56
N SER A 280 3.73 -4.36 5.01
CA SER A 280 2.32 -4.78 4.99
C SER A 280 1.81 -5.21 3.62
N SER A 281 2.42 -4.71 2.55
CA SER A 281 2.06 -5.05 1.16
C SER A 281 2.81 -6.25 0.58
N ILE A 282 3.86 -6.76 1.26
CA ILE A 282 4.71 -7.85 0.75
C ILE A 282 3.91 -9.16 0.71
N SER A 283 4.00 -9.88 -0.41
CA SER A 283 3.28 -11.14 -0.60
C SER A 283 4.02 -12.02 -1.61
N PRO A 284 4.06 -13.34 -1.41
CA PRO A 284 4.59 -14.27 -2.41
C PRO A 284 3.78 -14.24 -3.72
N MET A 285 2.51 -13.78 -3.67
CA MET A 285 1.64 -13.66 -4.84
C MET A 285 1.76 -12.31 -5.56
N TYR A 286 2.68 -11.46 -5.12
CA TYR A 286 2.83 -10.10 -5.63
C TYR A 286 3.08 -10.07 -7.15
N LEU A 287 4.07 -10.82 -7.60
CA LEU A 287 4.46 -10.89 -9.00
C LEU A 287 3.33 -11.45 -9.87
N ASP A 288 2.70 -12.54 -9.47
CA ASP A 288 1.61 -13.17 -10.23
C ASP A 288 0.39 -12.25 -10.36
N ARG A 289 0.05 -11.51 -9.31
CA ARG A 289 -1.03 -10.51 -9.35
C ARG A 289 -0.69 -9.36 -10.30
N SER A 290 0.55 -8.86 -10.27
CA SER A 290 1.02 -7.82 -11.19
C SER A 290 1.01 -8.32 -12.64
N LEU A 291 1.55 -9.51 -12.89
CA LEU A 291 1.56 -10.12 -14.21
C LEU A 291 0.15 -10.35 -14.75
N LYS A 292 -0.85 -10.62 -13.90
CA LYS A 292 -2.25 -10.71 -14.35
C LYS A 292 -2.74 -9.38 -14.93
N ILE A 293 -2.43 -8.25 -14.29
CA ILE A 293 -2.77 -6.91 -14.82
C ILE A 293 -2.02 -6.66 -16.13
N PHE A 294 -0.71 -6.92 -16.14
CA PHE A 294 0.12 -6.76 -17.34
C PHE A 294 -0.42 -7.54 -18.52
N ARG A 295 -0.75 -8.82 -18.35
CA ARG A 295 -1.27 -9.69 -19.39
C ARG A 295 -2.62 -9.22 -19.95
N ASN A 296 -3.53 -8.75 -19.08
CA ASN A 296 -4.79 -8.17 -19.52
C ASN A 296 -4.54 -6.92 -20.37
N ASN A 297 -3.60 -6.10 -19.99
CA ASN A 297 -3.22 -4.91 -20.75
C ASN A 297 -2.51 -5.26 -22.06
N LEU A 298 -1.69 -6.30 -22.08
CA LEU A 298 -0.98 -6.75 -23.29
C LEU A 298 -1.94 -7.15 -24.42
N GLN A 299 -3.08 -7.78 -24.09
CA GLN A 299 -4.09 -8.18 -25.05
C GLN A 299 -4.70 -7.00 -25.82
N ILE A 300 -4.73 -5.83 -25.19
CA ILE A 300 -5.38 -4.63 -25.73
C ILE A 300 -4.42 -3.49 -26.01
N PHE A 301 -3.13 -3.69 -25.76
CA PHE A 301 -2.11 -2.63 -25.82
C PHE A 301 -2.08 -1.85 -27.15
N PRO A 302 -2.19 -2.46 -28.33
CA PRO A 302 -2.16 -1.68 -29.57
C PRO A 302 -3.28 -0.65 -29.66
N GLN A 303 -4.46 -0.96 -29.13
CA GLN A 303 -5.64 -0.08 -29.14
C GLN A 303 -5.64 0.92 -27.98
N ARG A 304 -4.92 0.63 -26.89
CA ARG A 304 -4.82 1.43 -25.63
C ARG A 304 -6.14 1.71 -24.91
N ILE A 305 -7.28 1.35 -25.46
CA ILE A 305 -8.61 1.60 -24.90
C ILE A 305 -8.96 0.46 -23.92
N GLY A 306 -9.32 0.82 -22.68
CA GLY A 306 -9.72 -0.15 -21.67
C GLY A 306 -8.57 -0.78 -20.90
N MET A 307 -7.32 -0.32 -21.07
CA MET A 307 -6.20 -0.77 -20.25
C MET A 307 -6.41 -0.43 -18.77
N LEU A 308 -6.05 -1.37 -17.92
CA LEU A 308 -6.13 -1.24 -16.49
C LEU A 308 -4.97 -0.39 -15.94
N ASN A 309 -5.25 0.42 -14.94
CA ASN A 309 -4.24 1.16 -14.18
C ASN A 309 -3.32 2.05 -15.03
N VAL A 310 -3.86 2.65 -16.08
CA VAL A 310 -3.15 3.70 -16.82
C VAL A 310 -2.95 4.88 -15.88
N VAL A 311 -1.71 5.35 -15.82
CA VAL A 311 -1.31 6.48 -14.97
C VAL A 311 -1.41 7.78 -15.76
N ASP A 312 -2.15 8.75 -15.25
CA ASP A 312 -2.07 10.13 -15.70
C ASP A 312 -0.75 10.71 -15.17
N LYS A 313 0.26 10.81 -16.03
CA LYS A 313 1.62 11.25 -15.65
C LYS A 313 1.66 12.68 -15.14
N MET A 314 0.69 13.52 -15.47
CA MET A 314 0.62 14.91 -15.01
C MET A 314 -0.01 15.00 -13.62
N ARG A 315 -0.94 14.10 -13.30
CA ARG A 315 -1.59 14.02 -11.99
C ARG A 315 -0.86 13.09 -11.01
N GLY A 316 -0.01 12.20 -11.51
CA GLY A 316 0.77 11.28 -10.70
C GLY A 316 0.03 10.02 -10.24
N TYR A 317 -1.17 9.74 -10.77
CA TYR A 317 -1.96 8.57 -10.40
C TYR A 317 -2.91 8.09 -11.50
#